data_4c2f3f7f6b77d59a117e9b3f6ecb4c82
#
_entry.id   4c2f3f7f6b77d59a117e9b3f6ecb4c82
#
_cell.length_a   1.000
_cell.length_b   1.000
_cell.length_c   1.000
_cell.angle_alpha   90.00
_cell.angle_beta   90.00
_cell.angle_gamma   90.00
#
_symmetry.space_group_name_H-M   'P 1'
#
loop_
_entity.id
_entity.type
_entity.pdbx_description
1 polymer ?
#
loop_
_entity_poly.entity_id
_entity_poly.type
_entity_poly.pdbx_seq_one_letter_code
_entity_poly.pdbx_strand_id
1 'polypeptide(L)'
;QLWSDHHLNAMFHFSKEEEHLSRTMNRKLLEICDLYETWFEELKSGQQLTNSFVFTATEWKESIHCEMVNAMQKALSDVMNLLQANADKTTLFEESSYLLKELMESISQFQTDDSDYFVIEEKEQYGQNTLELLRVKPVIQVFNQFSEKMRQIIGISATIPTFTPLFHVLEAKEKLTVIETKAETADHQIFIPNDLVAVNSSSSQQYHAQIADCIEKIYERKGGRMLVLMHSVEALLAVESLLEDFCRAHQIELLAQKGPQIGRRIQRRFQERNDAILLGVYSFWEGFDSGGQSIDSLVITKLPFPNPVSTAQQIIQLEMKEQERSYFCHYAMKMMLLQLYQGLGRFSRPHQKSAEIWLLDVRATISKYAMKVKSVFPENATVIEKPFKKCLNVGKNKNM
;
A
#
# COMPACT_ATOMS: atom_id res chain seq x y z
N GLN A 1 8.40 -6.16 16.35
CA GLN A 1 7.96 -7.25 17.27
C GLN A 1 8.69 -7.12 18.63
N LEU A 2 8.50 -5.99 19.32
CA LEU A 2 9.30 -5.70 20.53
C LEU A 2 8.79 -6.39 21.78
N TRP A 3 7.51 -6.71 21.83
CA TRP A 3 6.86 -7.27 23.02
C TRP A 3 5.89 -8.36 22.62
N SER A 4 6.24 -9.61 22.85
CA SER A 4 5.29 -10.70 22.90
C SER A 4 5.27 -11.24 24.33
N ASP A 5 4.13 -11.75 24.78
CA ASP A 5 4.00 -12.44 26.07
C ASP A 5 5.07 -13.53 26.26
N HIS A 6 5.58 -14.07 25.14
CA HIS A 6 6.65 -15.07 25.14
C HIS A 6 7.98 -14.50 25.65
N HIS A 7 8.35 -13.26 25.27
CA HIS A 7 9.60 -12.63 25.72
C HIS A 7 9.54 -12.26 27.21
N LEU A 8 8.40 -11.77 27.67
CA LEU A 8 8.20 -11.47 29.10
C LEU A 8 8.19 -12.74 29.94
N ASN A 9 7.49 -13.80 29.51
CA ASN A 9 7.44 -15.08 30.20
C ASN A 9 8.80 -15.80 30.26
N ALA A 10 9.63 -15.66 29.22
CA ALA A 10 11.00 -16.22 29.24
C ALA A 10 11.90 -15.58 30.33
N MET A 11 11.63 -14.33 30.71
CA MET A 11 12.38 -13.60 31.74
C MET A 11 12.00 -13.98 33.19
N PHE A 12 10.90 -14.72 33.41
CA PHE A 12 10.38 -15.03 34.74
C PHE A 12 10.88 -16.36 35.37
N HIS A 13 11.75 -17.10 34.71
CA HIS A 13 12.25 -18.38 35.22
C HIS A 13 13.58 -18.22 35.97
N PHE A 14 13.48 -17.89 37.28
CA PHE A 14 14.61 -17.88 38.20
C PHE A 14 14.61 -19.12 39.12
N SER A 15 15.80 -19.51 39.58
CA SER A 15 15.93 -20.59 40.54
C SER A 15 15.47 -20.18 41.95
N LYS A 16 15.04 -21.18 42.79
CA LYS A 16 14.57 -20.91 44.17
C LYS A 16 15.65 -20.29 45.09
N GLU A 17 16.93 -20.43 44.77
CA GLU A 17 18.03 -19.90 45.60
C GLU A 17 18.24 -18.38 45.46
N GLU A 18 17.61 -17.76 44.44
CA GLU A 18 17.73 -16.33 44.11
C GLU A 18 16.46 -15.53 44.44
N GLU A 19 15.69 -16.01 45.43
CA GLU A 19 14.32 -15.53 45.70
C GLU A 19 14.20 -14.00 45.91
N HIS A 20 15.18 -13.36 46.54
CA HIS A 20 15.15 -11.89 46.76
C HIS A 20 15.46 -11.12 45.50
N LEU A 21 16.44 -11.53 44.73
CA LEU A 21 16.79 -10.93 43.46
C LEU A 21 15.65 -11.10 42.46
N SER A 22 15.10 -12.31 42.39
CA SER A 22 13.93 -12.68 41.61
C SER A 22 12.73 -11.77 41.90
N ARG A 23 12.39 -11.55 43.19
CA ARG A 23 11.30 -10.66 43.55
C ARG A 23 11.51 -9.22 43.12
N THR A 24 12.73 -8.69 43.23
CA THR A 24 13.06 -7.32 42.86
C THR A 24 12.98 -7.14 41.33
N MET A 25 13.52 -8.09 40.59
CA MET A 25 13.46 -8.09 39.14
C MET A 25 12.04 -8.27 38.63
N ASN A 26 11.29 -9.21 39.19
CA ASN A 26 9.87 -9.42 38.83
C ASN A 26 9.05 -8.17 39.07
N ARG A 27 9.28 -7.43 40.17
CA ARG A 27 8.61 -6.15 40.39
C ARG A 27 8.94 -5.14 39.30
N LYS A 28 10.20 -5.04 38.88
CA LYS A 28 10.62 -4.12 37.82
C LYS A 28 10.07 -4.54 36.45
N LEU A 29 10.02 -5.83 36.16
CA LEU A 29 9.41 -6.34 34.93
C LEU A 29 7.90 -6.10 34.89
N LEU A 30 7.21 -6.27 36.04
CA LEU A 30 5.79 -5.90 36.15
C LEU A 30 5.56 -4.42 35.93
N GLU A 31 6.43 -3.54 36.43
CA GLU A 31 6.38 -2.10 36.15
C GLU A 31 6.46 -1.80 34.65
N ILE A 32 7.27 -2.54 33.90
CA ILE A 32 7.38 -2.42 32.44
C ILE A 32 6.09 -2.93 31.75
N CYS A 33 5.51 -4.03 32.23
CA CYS A 33 4.24 -4.55 31.72
C CYS A 33 3.10 -3.53 31.96
N ASP A 34 3.00 -2.97 33.17
CA ASP A 34 2.00 -1.96 33.49
C ASP A 34 2.13 -0.70 32.63
N LEU A 35 3.37 -0.25 32.38
CA LEU A 35 3.65 0.86 31.44
C LEU A 35 3.18 0.52 30.02
N TYR A 36 3.45 -0.69 29.56
CA TYR A 36 3.02 -1.15 28.25
C TYR A 36 1.48 -1.24 28.14
N GLU A 37 0.82 -1.83 29.12
CA GLU A 37 -0.63 -1.93 29.15
C GLU A 37 -1.30 -0.55 29.18
N THR A 38 -0.79 0.35 30.03
CA THR A 38 -1.25 1.74 30.09
C THR A 38 -1.11 2.45 28.75
N TRP A 39 0.04 2.28 28.12
CA TRP A 39 0.30 2.87 26.81
C TRP A 39 -0.65 2.30 25.74
N PHE A 40 -0.87 0.98 25.76
CA PHE A 40 -1.77 0.30 24.82
C PHE A 40 -3.22 0.77 24.96
N GLU A 41 -3.70 0.93 26.20
CA GLU A 41 -5.05 1.43 26.49
C GLU A 41 -5.22 2.90 26.06
N GLU A 42 -4.21 3.73 26.23
CA GLU A 42 -4.24 5.11 25.74
C GLU A 42 -4.28 5.18 24.21
N LEU A 43 -3.51 4.35 23.52
CA LEU A 43 -3.58 4.25 22.06
C LEU A 43 -4.97 3.85 21.59
N LYS A 44 -5.63 2.92 22.27
CA LYS A 44 -7.00 2.52 21.95
C LYS A 44 -8.03 3.60 22.21
N SER A 45 -7.88 4.36 23.29
CA SER A 45 -8.84 5.43 23.67
C SER A 45 -8.79 6.62 22.71
N GLY A 46 -7.66 6.86 22.06
CA GLY A 46 -7.44 7.93 21.07
C GLY A 46 -7.87 7.59 19.63
N GLN A 47 -8.46 6.44 19.40
CA GLN A 47 -8.76 5.93 18.05
C GLN A 47 -9.75 6.81 17.28
N GLN A 48 -9.22 7.59 16.36
CA GLN A 48 -9.90 8.01 15.15
C GLN A 48 -9.45 7.09 13.99
N LEU A 49 -10.30 6.14 13.59
CA LEU A 49 -10.42 5.50 12.25
C LEU A 49 -9.17 4.97 11.50
N THR A 50 -7.96 5.07 12.04
CA THR A 50 -6.74 4.57 11.37
C THR A 50 -5.96 3.66 12.29
N ASN A 51 -5.56 2.49 11.82
CA ASN A 51 -4.72 1.54 12.57
C ASN A 51 -3.26 2.00 12.67
N SER A 52 -2.94 3.23 12.29
CA SER A 52 -1.58 3.79 12.35
C SER A 52 -1.58 5.26 12.74
N PHE A 53 -0.61 5.64 13.57
CA PHE A 53 -0.34 7.03 13.97
C PHE A 53 1.04 7.42 13.46
N VAL A 54 1.15 8.57 12.81
CA VAL A 54 2.40 9.10 12.27
C VAL A 54 2.72 10.42 12.96
N PHE A 55 3.94 10.56 13.44
CA PHE A 55 4.45 11.74 14.13
C PHE A 55 5.68 12.27 13.43
N THR A 56 5.82 13.58 13.32
CA THR A 56 7.12 14.24 13.08
C THR A 56 8.02 14.06 14.31
N ALA A 57 9.33 14.29 14.18
CA ALA A 57 10.24 14.20 15.30
C ALA A 57 9.86 15.14 16.46
N THR A 58 9.35 16.35 16.14
CA THR A 58 8.89 17.32 17.15
C THR A 58 7.63 16.81 17.86
N GLU A 59 6.61 16.40 17.11
CA GLU A 59 5.37 15.83 17.67
C GLU A 59 5.66 14.59 18.50
N TRP A 60 6.61 13.75 18.07
CA TRP A 60 7.04 12.58 18.83
C TRP A 60 7.63 12.95 20.17
N LYS A 61 8.57 13.91 20.21
CA LYS A 61 9.23 14.37 21.46
C LYS A 61 8.24 14.93 22.48
N GLU A 62 7.20 15.59 22.01
CA GLU A 62 6.15 16.20 22.83
C GLU A 62 5.01 15.23 23.18
N SER A 63 5.03 14.01 22.61
CA SER A 63 3.96 13.04 22.79
C SER A 63 4.11 12.23 24.08
N ILE A 64 2.99 11.81 24.66
CA ILE A 64 2.97 10.85 25.76
C ILE A 64 3.63 9.51 25.36
N HIS A 65 3.61 9.17 24.08
CA HIS A 65 4.24 7.95 23.56
C HIS A 65 5.76 7.98 23.73
N CYS A 66 6.40 9.14 23.50
CA CYS A 66 7.82 9.32 23.75
C CYS A 66 8.14 9.22 25.26
N GLU A 67 7.31 9.79 26.12
CA GLU A 67 7.45 9.68 27.56
C GLU A 67 7.37 8.22 28.04
N MET A 68 6.41 7.45 27.54
CA MET A 68 6.24 6.03 27.84
C MET A 68 7.43 5.19 27.37
N VAL A 69 7.92 5.43 26.14
CA VAL A 69 9.13 4.76 25.60
C VAL A 69 10.35 5.05 26.47
N ASN A 70 10.54 6.32 26.90
CA ASN A 70 11.64 6.69 27.78
C ASN A 70 11.52 6.06 29.19
N ALA A 71 10.30 5.96 29.73
CA ALA A 71 10.04 5.30 31.00
C ALA A 71 10.37 3.81 30.93
N MET A 72 9.95 3.12 29.86
CA MET A 72 10.29 1.71 29.63
C MET A 72 11.78 1.50 29.49
N GLN A 73 12.49 2.37 28.77
CA GLN A 73 13.93 2.27 28.62
C GLN A 73 14.67 2.44 29.95
N LYS A 74 14.22 3.37 30.80
CA LYS A 74 14.78 3.54 32.14
C LYS A 74 14.56 2.30 32.98
N ALA A 75 13.34 1.73 32.99
CA ALA A 75 13.03 0.53 33.75
C ALA A 75 13.85 -0.69 33.25
N LEU A 76 14.05 -0.85 31.95
CA LEU A 76 14.93 -1.87 31.37
C LEU A 76 16.40 -1.69 31.79
N SER A 77 16.88 -0.45 31.79
CA SER A 77 18.24 -0.12 32.28
C SER A 77 18.42 -0.49 33.76
N ASP A 78 17.41 -0.24 34.58
CA ASP A 78 17.43 -0.62 36.00
C ASP A 78 17.50 -2.14 36.16
N VAL A 79 16.74 -2.91 35.35
CA VAL A 79 16.79 -4.40 35.35
C VAL A 79 18.17 -4.88 34.89
N MET A 80 18.74 -4.29 33.85
CA MET A 80 20.10 -4.65 33.37
C MET A 80 21.15 -4.40 34.43
N ASN A 81 21.09 -3.27 35.12
CA ASN A 81 22.04 -2.94 36.20
C ASN A 81 21.92 -3.93 37.38
N LEU A 82 20.71 -4.34 37.75
CA LEU A 82 20.48 -5.38 38.75
C LEU A 82 21.04 -6.73 38.33
N LEU A 83 20.89 -7.12 37.07
CA LEU A 83 21.48 -8.35 36.54
C LEU A 83 22.99 -8.30 36.58
N GLN A 84 23.60 -7.22 36.09
CA GLN A 84 25.06 -7.07 36.08
C GLN A 84 25.66 -7.09 37.49
N ALA A 85 25.01 -6.43 38.45
CA ALA A 85 25.47 -6.41 39.84
C ALA A 85 25.40 -7.79 40.52
N ASN A 86 24.66 -8.75 39.95
CA ASN A 86 24.49 -10.09 40.50
C ASN A 86 24.87 -11.19 39.50
N ALA A 87 25.75 -10.90 38.55
CA ALA A 87 26.14 -11.81 37.48
C ALA A 87 26.66 -13.17 37.97
N ASP A 88 27.39 -13.17 39.10
CA ASP A 88 27.94 -14.38 39.70
C ASP A 88 26.90 -15.27 40.38
N LYS A 89 25.68 -14.80 40.53
CA LYS A 89 24.60 -15.46 41.27
C LYS A 89 23.46 -15.98 40.40
N THR A 90 23.51 -15.72 39.09
CA THR A 90 22.39 -16.05 38.19
C THR A 90 22.81 -17.05 37.11
N THR A 91 22.14 -18.20 37.07
CA THR A 91 22.39 -19.26 36.06
C THR A 91 21.89 -18.87 34.66
N LEU A 92 20.98 -17.89 34.56
CA LEU A 92 20.38 -17.41 33.31
C LEU A 92 20.90 -16.02 32.89
N PHE A 93 22.03 -15.58 33.48
CA PHE A 93 22.58 -14.24 33.22
C PHE A 93 22.80 -13.93 31.73
N GLU A 94 23.43 -14.86 31.01
CA GLU A 94 23.79 -14.63 29.61
C GLU A 94 22.54 -14.51 28.73
N GLU A 95 21.56 -15.37 28.88
CA GLU A 95 20.33 -15.38 28.10
C GLU A 95 19.45 -14.16 28.41
N SER A 96 19.25 -13.86 29.71
CA SER A 96 18.46 -12.68 30.13
C SER A 96 19.13 -11.37 29.74
N SER A 97 20.45 -11.27 29.85
CA SER A 97 21.19 -10.07 29.45
C SER A 97 21.18 -9.86 27.94
N TYR A 98 21.19 -10.92 27.14
CA TYR A 98 21.05 -10.86 25.70
C TYR A 98 19.69 -10.30 25.30
N LEU A 99 18.60 -10.86 25.82
CA LEU A 99 17.23 -10.39 25.55
C LEU A 99 17.01 -8.95 25.97
N LEU A 100 17.51 -8.53 27.14
CA LEU A 100 17.43 -7.15 27.61
C LEU A 100 18.21 -6.20 26.71
N LYS A 101 19.40 -6.58 26.24
CA LYS A 101 20.18 -5.76 25.31
C LYS A 101 19.44 -5.58 24.00
N GLU A 102 18.89 -6.64 23.43
CA GLU A 102 18.10 -6.58 22.20
C GLU A 102 16.90 -5.64 22.33
N LEU A 103 16.19 -5.72 23.46
CA LEU A 103 15.07 -4.81 23.77
C LEU A 103 15.54 -3.36 23.93
N MET A 104 16.62 -3.12 24.68
CA MET A 104 17.17 -1.79 24.88
C MET A 104 17.68 -1.17 23.59
N GLU A 105 18.37 -1.93 22.74
CA GLU A 105 18.81 -1.49 21.41
C GLU A 105 17.63 -1.13 20.52
N SER A 106 16.59 -1.96 20.54
CA SER A 106 15.38 -1.69 19.77
C SER A 106 14.66 -0.41 20.23
N ILE A 107 14.56 -0.19 21.55
CA ILE A 107 13.94 1.03 22.12
C ILE A 107 14.84 2.26 21.88
N SER A 108 16.17 2.11 21.94
CA SER A 108 17.11 3.22 21.72
C SER A 108 17.02 3.83 20.31
N GLN A 109 16.53 3.06 19.34
CA GLN A 109 16.28 3.55 17.98
C GLN A 109 15.25 4.68 17.92
N PHE A 110 14.40 4.81 18.95
CA PHE A 110 13.40 5.87 19.05
C PHE A 110 13.90 7.12 19.76
N GLN A 111 15.17 7.14 20.15
CA GLN A 111 15.87 8.33 20.61
C GLN A 111 16.48 9.07 19.42
N THR A 112 15.79 10.05 18.98
CA THR A 112 16.05 11.29 18.25
C THR A 112 17.14 11.39 17.18
N ASP A 113 16.66 11.49 15.94
CA ASP A 113 17.23 12.40 14.95
C ASP A 113 16.11 13.34 14.46
N ASP A 114 16.37 14.63 14.30
CA ASP A 114 15.34 15.67 14.09
C ASP A 114 14.61 15.59 12.74
N SER A 115 14.99 14.66 11.89
CA SER A 115 14.48 14.54 10.53
C SER A 115 13.64 13.28 10.27
N ASP A 116 13.42 12.43 11.28
CA ASP A 116 12.72 11.16 11.08
C ASP A 116 11.23 11.27 11.43
N TYR A 117 10.43 10.35 10.86
CA TYR A 117 9.05 10.12 11.25
C TYR A 117 8.96 8.91 12.16
N PHE A 118 8.08 8.98 13.14
CA PHE A 118 7.78 7.89 14.05
C PHE A 118 6.37 7.39 13.77
N VAL A 119 6.21 6.09 13.70
CA VAL A 119 4.95 5.45 13.32
C VAL A 119 4.62 4.38 14.35
N ILE A 120 3.38 4.42 14.85
CA ILE A 120 2.82 3.37 15.68
C ILE A 120 1.73 2.69 14.86
N GLU A 121 1.86 1.39 14.61
CA GLU A 121 0.86 0.59 13.89
C GLU A 121 0.34 -0.53 14.79
N GLU A 122 -0.99 -0.68 14.81
CA GLU A 122 -1.63 -1.86 15.38
C GLU A 122 -1.77 -2.93 14.29
N LYS A 123 -1.24 -4.12 14.54
CA LYS A 123 -1.35 -5.27 13.65
C LYS A 123 -1.98 -6.44 14.37
N GLU A 124 -2.92 -7.08 13.71
CA GLU A 124 -3.42 -8.38 14.16
C GLU A 124 -2.53 -9.49 13.58
N GLN A 125 -1.82 -10.20 14.45
CA GLN A 125 -1.05 -11.37 14.08
C GLN A 125 -1.47 -12.56 14.93
N TYR A 126 -1.86 -13.66 14.28
CA TYR A 126 -2.26 -14.90 14.94
C TYR A 126 -3.38 -14.74 15.99
N GLY A 127 -4.32 -13.81 15.76
CA GLY A 127 -5.42 -13.52 16.69
C GLY A 127 -5.02 -12.67 17.91
N GLN A 128 -3.83 -12.08 17.91
CA GLN A 128 -3.35 -11.14 18.92
C GLN A 128 -3.09 -9.77 18.30
N ASN A 129 -3.49 -8.72 18.99
CA ASN A 129 -3.15 -7.35 18.61
C ASN A 129 -1.74 -7.05 19.07
N THR A 130 -0.89 -6.68 18.14
CA THR A 130 0.50 -6.27 18.38
C THR A 130 0.67 -4.81 17.99
N LEU A 131 1.47 -4.07 18.77
CA LEU A 131 1.90 -2.73 18.39
C LEU A 131 3.27 -2.82 17.73
N GLU A 132 3.39 -2.22 16.56
CA GLU A 132 4.66 -2.06 15.86
C GLU A 132 5.06 -0.59 15.89
N LEU A 133 6.21 -0.32 16.47
CA LEU A 133 6.80 1.01 16.48
C LEU A 133 7.89 1.07 15.43
N LEU A 134 7.76 1.99 14.48
CA LEU A 134 8.66 2.14 13.36
C LEU A 134 9.27 3.55 13.35
N ARG A 135 10.56 3.62 13.05
CA ARG A 135 11.24 4.86 12.70
C ARG A 135 11.44 4.88 11.19
N VAL A 136 10.88 5.89 10.54
CA VAL A 136 10.92 6.04 9.09
C VAL A 136 11.82 7.21 8.71
N LYS A 137 12.87 6.92 7.95
CA LYS A 137 13.76 7.96 7.43
C LYS A 137 13.19 8.54 6.14
N PRO A 138 13.27 9.86 5.93
CA PRO A 138 12.93 10.47 4.66
C PRO A 138 13.67 9.81 3.50
N VAL A 139 12.98 9.56 2.39
CA VAL A 139 13.54 8.88 1.21
C VAL A 139 14.82 9.55 0.71
N ILE A 140 14.89 10.88 0.84
CA ILE A 140 16.06 11.64 0.42
C ILE A 140 17.32 11.32 1.23
N GLN A 141 17.19 11.04 2.52
CA GLN A 141 18.33 10.65 3.37
C GLN A 141 18.84 9.27 2.97
N VAL A 142 17.93 8.31 2.77
CA VAL A 142 18.27 6.97 2.29
C VAL A 142 18.96 7.04 0.95
N PHE A 143 18.44 7.84 0.01
CA PHE A 143 19.04 8.04 -1.29
C PHE A 143 20.44 8.68 -1.21
N ASN A 144 20.64 9.69 -0.36
CA ASN A 144 21.94 10.33 -0.18
C ASN A 144 22.99 9.33 0.34
N GLN A 145 22.66 8.54 1.37
CA GLN A 145 23.55 7.50 1.90
C GLN A 145 23.92 6.45 0.84
N PHE A 146 22.99 6.14 -0.06
CA PHE A 146 23.21 5.21 -1.16
C PHE A 146 24.06 5.84 -2.26
N SER A 147 23.77 7.09 -2.63
CA SER A 147 24.43 7.80 -3.73
C SER A 147 25.88 8.19 -3.43
N GLU A 148 26.25 8.39 -2.16
CA GLU A 148 27.63 8.66 -1.76
C GLU A 148 28.57 7.51 -2.09
N LYS A 149 28.07 6.28 -2.13
CA LYS A 149 28.84 5.07 -2.43
C LYS A 149 28.87 4.71 -3.91
N MET A 150 28.10 5.42 -4.75
CA MET A 150 27.90 5.09 -6.15
C MET A 150 28.44 6.16 -7.08
N ARG A 151 29.17 5.76 -8.11
CA ARG A 151 29.67 6.68 -9.16
C ARG A 151 28.53 7.17 -10.05
N GLN A 152 27.57 6.30 -10.33
CA GLN A 152 26.44 6.58 -11.23
C GLN A 152 25.25 5.68 -10.86
N ILE A 153 24.05 6.23 -10.95
CA ILE A 153 22.79 5.49 -10.78
C ILE A 153 21.99 5.66 -12.07
N ILE A 154 21.56 4.57 -12.67
CA ILE A 154 20.71 4.55 -13.86
C ILE A 154 19.36 3.98 -13.46
N GLY A 155 18.31 4.81 -13.54
CA GLY A 155 16.92 4.38 -13.34
C GLY A 155 16.24 4.18 -14.69
N ILE A 156 15.51 3.07 -14.83
CA ILE A 156 14.71 2.77 -16.04
C ILE A 156 13.28 2.56 -15.59
N SER A 157 12.37 3.33 -16.19
CA SER A 157 10.94 3.20 -15.91
C SER A 157 10.11 3.58 -17.12
N ALA A 158 8.93 3.03 -17.26
CA ALA A 158 7.95 3.45 -18.26
C ALA A 158 7.40 4.87 -17.96
N THR A 159 7.52 5.33 -16.72
CA THR A 159 7.06 6.65 -16.26
C THR A 159 8.03 7.19 -15.23
N ILE A 160 8.29 8.51 -15.29
CA ILE A 160 9.18 9.18 -14.33
C ILE A 160 8.34 10.13 -13.47
N PRO A 161 8.23 9.87 -12.14
CA PRO A 161 7.44 10.71 -11.24
C PRO A 161 8.18 12.01 -10.87
N THR A 162 8.30 12.95 -11.80
CA THR A 162 9.03 14.23 -11.67
C THR A 162 8.52 15.13 -10.54
N PHE A 163 7.36 14.83 -9.97
CA PHE A 163 6.72 15.61 -8.91
C PHE A 163 7.04 15.11 -7.49
N THR A 164 7.86 14.07 -7.33
CA THR A 164 8.23 13.55 -6.01
C THR A 164 9.31 14.42 -5.36
N PRO A 165 9.35 14.48 -4.02
CA PRO A 165 10.39 15.23 -3.31
C PRO A 165 11.80 14.82 -3.71
N LEU A 166 12.04 13.53 -3.89
CA LEU A 166 13.33 13.00 -4.34
C LEU A 166 13.73 13.57 -5.70
N PHE A 167 12.81 13.61 -6.66
CA PHE A 167 13.09 14.12 -8.01
C PHE A 167 13.47 15.61 -7.98
N HIS A 168 12.74 16.42 -7.23
CA HIS A 168 13.04 17.85 -7.08
C HIS A 168 14.43 18.11 -6.46
N VAL A 169 14.85 17.30 -5.49
CA VAL A 169 16.19 17.44 -4.90
C VAL A 169 17.28 17.04 -5.89
N LEU A 170 17.05 16.00 -6.71
CA LEU A 170 18.00 15.57 -7.73
C LEU A 170 18.13 16.59 -8.86
N GLU A 171 17.03 17.18 -9.28
CA GLU A 171 16.98 18.23 -10.28
C GLU A 171 17.70 19.50 -9.81
N ALA A 172 17.43 19.94 -8.57
CA ALA A 172 18.06 21.11 -7.96
C ALA A 172 19.60 20.97 -7.80
N LYS A 173 20.11 19.74 -7.73
CA LYS A 173 21.57 19.46 -7.67
C LYS A 173 22.24 19.36 -9.03
N GLU A 174 21.52 19.61 -10.14
CA GLU A 174 22.00 19.46 -11.53
C GLU A 174 22.66 18.09 -11.85
N LYS A 175 22.26 17.05 -11.10
CA LYS A 175 22.84 15.70 -11.21
C LYS A 175 21.95 14.72 -11.95
N LEU A 176 20.85 15.20 -12.55
CA LEU A 176 19.86 14.36 -13.18
C LEU A 176 19.79 14.62 -14.68
N THR A 177 19.93 13.57 -15.47
CA THR A 177 19.62 13.58 -16.91
C THR A 177 18.43 12.68 -17.16
N VAL A 178 17.36 13.22 -17.73
CA VAL A 178 16.16 12.48 -18.11
C VAL A 178 16.19 12.24 -19.61
N ILE A 179 16.06 10.97 -20.02
CA ILE A 179 15.97 10.59 -21.43
C ILE A 179 14.58 9.94 -21.61
N GLU A 180 13.72 10.60 -22.37
CA GLU A 180 12.39 10.09 -22.69
C GLU A 180 12.36 9.50 -24.10
N THR A 181 11.73 8.32 -24.23
CA THR A 181 11.49 7.70 -25.53
C THR A 181 9.98 7.59 -25.75
N LYS A 182 9.53 7.95 -26.96
CA LYS A 182 8.11 7.75 -27.35
C LYS A 182 7.89 6.30 -27.77
N ALA A 183 6.87 5.67 -27.22
CA ALA A 183 6.38 4.36 -27.67
C ALA A 183 5.26 4.57 -28.70
N GLU A 184 5.21 3.71 -29.72
CA GLU A 184 4.05 3.63 -30.60
C GLU A 184 2.86 3.06 -29.82
N THR A 185 1.70 3.68 -29.95
CA THR A 185 0.46 3.25 -29.31
C THR A 185 -0.51 2.66 -30.32
N ALA A 186 -1.15 1.56 -29.99
CA ALA A 186 -2.23 1.01 -30.80
C ALA A 186 -3.51 1.86 -30.67
N ASP A 187 -4.41 1.73 -31.66
CA ASP A 187 -5.71 2.39 -31.63
C ASP A 187 -6.62 1.68 -30.62
N HIS A 188 -7.05 2.36 -29.56
CA HIS A 188 -7.92 1.82 -28.53
C HIS A 188 -9.23 2.58 -28.46
N GLN A 189 -10.29 1.88 -28.04
CA GLN A 189 -11.56 2.49 -27.67
C GLN A 189 -11.65 2.59 -26.16
N ILE A 190 -11.82 3.80 -25.64
CA ILE A 190 -11.94 4.06 -24.20
C ILE A 190 -13.39 4.45 -23.91
N PHE A 191 -14.09 3.60 -23.18
CA PHE A 191 -15.47 3.80 -22.76
C PHE A 191 -15.50 4.34 -21.33
N ILE A 192 -16.17 5.47 -21.15
CA ILE A 192 -16.37 6.09 -19.84
C ILE A 192 -17.87 6.28 -19.61
N PRO A 193 -18.54 5.32 -18.96
CA PRO A 193 -19.95 5.47 -18.62
C PRO A 193 -20.18 6.66 -17.69
N ASN A 194 -21.16 7.50 -18.01
CA ASN A 194 -21.43 8.74 -17.26
C ASN A 194 -22.69 8.65 -16.37
N ASP A 195 -23.31 7.47 -16.30
CA ASP A 195 -24.53 7.20 -15.53
C ASP A 195 -24.34 6.17 -14.40
N LEU A 196 -23.09 5.80 -14.09
CA LEU A 196 -22.80 4.92 -12.97
C LEU A 196 -22.91 5.65 -11.64
N VAL A 197 -23.21 4.90 -10.58
CA VAL A 197 -23.26 5.46 -9.23
C VAL A 197 -21.85 5.84 -8.77
N ALA A 198 -21.69 7.04 -8.24
CA ALA A 198 -20.41 7.50 -7.76
C ALA A 198 -19.93 6.69 -6.53
N VAL A 199 -18.64 6.38 -6.48
CA VAL A 199 -18.00 5.56 -5.44
C VAL A 199 -18.33 6.01 -4.00
N ASN A 200 -18.50 7.31 -3.79
CA ASN A 200 -18.72 7.88 -2.46
C ASN A 200 -20.19 8.13 -2.11
N SER A 201 -21.13 7.83 -3.02
CA SER A 201 -22.57 8.09 -2.85
C SER A 201 -23.41 6.84 -2.64
N SER A 202 -22.81 5.65 -2.65
CA SER A 202 -23.47 4.36 -2.47
C SER A 202 -22.81 3.56 -1.35
N SER A 203 -23.54 2.61 -0.77
CA SER A 203 -22.94 1.60 0.09
C SER A 203 -21.91 0.76 -0.70
N SER A 204 -20.88 0.25 -0.03
CA SER A 204 -19.88 -0.62 -0.66
C SER A 204 -20.53 -1.78 -1.41
N GLN A 205 -21.57 -2.37 -0.85
CA GLN A 205 -22.31 -3.49 -1.46
C GLN A 205 -22.99 -3.10 -2.78
N GLN A 206 -23.65 -1.94 -2.84
CA GLN A 206 -24.29 -1.46 -4.08
C GLN A 206 -23.26 -1.16 -5.16
N TYR A 207 -22.13 -0.57 -4.77
CA TYR A 207 -21.03 -0.30 -5.69
C TYR A 207 -20.45 -1.60 -6.26
N HIS A 208 -20.15 -2.59 -5.41
CA HIS A 208 -19.61 -3.88 -5.86
C HIS A 208 -20.58 -4.63 -6.79
N ALA A 209 -21.87 -4.62 -6.47
CA ALA A 209 -22.91 -5.22 -7.33
C ALA A 209 -22.98 -4.54 -8.70
N GLN A 210 -22.90 -3.21 -8.75
CA GLN A 210 -22.86 -2.48 -10.01
C GLN A 210 -21.62 -2.81 -10.84
N ILE A 211 -20.44 -2.91 -10.19
CA ILE A 211 -19.19 -3.26 -10.88
C ILE A 211 -19.28 -4.68 -11.47
N ALA A 212 -19.80 -5.64 -10.71
CA ALA A 212 -19.98 -7.01 -11.19
C ALA A 212 -20.93 -7.05 -12.42
N ASP A 213 -22.08 -6.39 -12.34
CA ASP A 213 -23.04 -6.27 -13.47
C ASP A 213 -22.39 -5.62 -14.71
N CYS A 214 -21.55 -4.61 -14.52
CA CYS A 214 -20.80 -4.01 -15.61
C CYS A 214 -19.81 -5.01 -16.25
N ILE A 215 -19.05 -5.75 -15.44
CA ILE A 215 -18.07 -6.73 -15.91
C ILE A 215 -18.76 -7.83 -16.71
N GLU A 216 -19.87 -8.39 -16.23
CA GLU A 216 -20.66 -9.40 -16.95
C GLU A 216 -21.08 -8.89 -18.33
N LYS A 217 -21.71 -7.73 -18.40
CA LYS A 217 -22.20 -7.14 -19.66
C LYS A 217 -21.08 -6.77 -20.64
N ILE A 218 -19.93 -6.32 -20.14
CA ILE A 218 -18.76 -6.05 -20.97
C ILE A 218 -18.21 -7.37 -21.51
N TYR A 219 -18.18 -8.42 -20.68
CA TYR A 219 -17.75 -9.74 -21.13
C TYR A 219 -18.69 -10.34 -22.18
N GLU A 220 -19.99 -10.29 -21.97
CA GLU A 220 -21.00 -10.71 -22.96
C GLU A 220 -20.88 -9.96 -24.30
N ARG A 221 -20.43 -8.72 -24.25
CA ARG A 221 -20.22 -7.90 -25.45
C ARG A 221 -19.00 -8.35 -26.28
N LYS A 222 -17.89 -8.65 -25.62
CA LYS A 222 -16.59 -8.82 -26.28
C LYS A 222 -16.05 -10.25 -26.15
N GLY A 223 -16.25 -10.89 -25.01
CA GLY A 223 -15.62 -12.19 -24.68
C GLY A 223 -14.10 -12.10 -24.55
N GLY A 224 -13.46 -13.25 -24.61
CA GLY A 224 -12.02 -13.38 -24.65
C GLY A 224 -11.34 -13.12 -23.30
N ARG A 225 -10.18 -12.50 -23.32
CA ARG A 225 -9.40 -12.23 -22.11
C ARG A 225 -9.67 -10.84 -21.57
N MET A 226 -10.23 -10.79 -20.37
CA MET A 226 -10.55 -9.55 -19.67
C MET A 226 -9.66 -9.39 -18.44
N LEU A 227 -8.95 -8.27 -18.38
CA LEU A 227 -8.23 -7.82 -17.17
C LEU A 227 -9.07 -6.76 -16.46
N VAL A 228 -9.36 -7.00 -15.17
CA VAL A 228 -10.07 -6.05 -14.30
C VAL A 228 -9.11 -5.53 -13.24
N LEU A 229 -8.80 -4.25 -13.28
CA LEU A 229 -7.97 -3.59 -12.29
C LEU A 229 -8.83 -3.07 -11.14
N MET A 230 -8.65 -3.70 -9.98
CA MET A 230 -9.33 -3.39 -8.74
C MET A 230 -8.47 -2.47 -7.86
N HIS A 231 -9.11 -1.75 -6.96
CA HIS A 231 -8.43 -0.80 -6.07
C HIS A 231 -8.04 -1.39 -4.72
N SER A 232 -8.75 -2.40 -4.25
CA SER A 232 -8.47 -3.07 -2.98
C SER A 232 -8.77 -4.56 -3.06
N VAL A 233 -8.15 -5.34 -2.17
CA VAL A 233 -8.42 -6.78 -2.03
C VAL A 233 -9.84 -7.02 -1.55
N GLU A 234 -10.36 -6.19 -0.67
CA GLU A 234 -11.75 -6.27 -0.18
C GLU A 234 -12.75 -6.17 -1.35
N ALA A 235 -12.61 -5.13 -2.18
CA ALA A 235 -13.46 -4.95 -3.37
C ALA A 235 -13.30 -6.12 -4.35
N LEU A 236 -12.08 -6.64 -4.53
CA LEU A 236 -11.81 -7.78 -5.39
C LEU A 236 -12.56 -9.02 -4.90
N LEU A 237 -12.49 -9.36 -3.62
CA LEU A 237 -13.17 -10.53 -3.04
C LEU A 237 -14.69 -10.41 -3.14
N ALA A 238 -15.23 -9.21 -2.90
CA ALA A 238 -16.67 -8.95 -3.03
C ALA A 238 -17.15 -9.12 -4.48
N VAL A 239 -16.41 -8.61 -5.47
CA VAL A 239 -16.75 -8.72 -6.89
C VAL A 239 -16.52 -10.15 -7.40
N GLU A 240 -15.45 -10.82 -6.95
CA GLU A 240 -15.21 -12.25 -7.27
C GLU A 240 -16.41 -13.10 -6.91
N SER A 241 -16.90 -12.98 -5.66
CA SER A 241 -18.06 -13.76 -5.18
C SER A 241 -19.32 -13.50 -6.01
N LEU A 242 -19.52 -12.26 -6.48
CA LEU A 242 -20.68 -11.90 -7.31
C LEU A 242 -20.57 -12.45 -8.75
N LEU A 243 -19.35 -12.65 -9.27
CA LEU A 243 -19.10 -13.16 -10.62
C LEU A 243 -19.04 -14.69 -10.71
N GLU A 244 -18.95 -15.41 -9.59
CA GLU A 244 -18.77 -16.88 -9.59
C GLU A 244 -19.84 -17.63 -10.39
N ASP A 245 -21.12 -17.31 -10.18
CA ASP A 245 -22.23 -17.99 -10.85
C ASP A 245 -22.27 -17.67 -12.34
N PHE A 246 -22.03 -16.42 -12.72
CA PHE A 246 -21.92 -16.01 -14.11
C PHE A 246 -20.78 -16.76 -14.82
N CYS A 247 -19.59 -16.77 -14.23
CA CYS A 247 -18.43 -17.44 -14.82
C CYS A 247 -18.62 -18.94 -14.93
N ARG A 248 -19.26 -19.57 -13.94
CA ARG A 248 -19.60 -21.01 -13.96
C ARG A 248 -20.58 -21.34 -15.08
N ALA A 249 -21.64 -20.54 -15.22
CA ALA A 249 -22.67 -20.74 -16.26
C ALA A 249 -22.11 -20.60 -17.67
N HIS A 250 -21.13 -19.73 -17.89
CA HIS A 250 -20.52 -19.48 -19.19
C HIS A 250 -19.20 -20.21 -19.43
N GLN A 251 -18.76 -21.07 -18.49
CA GLN A 251 -17.48 -21.81 -18.53
C GLN A 251 -16.24 -20.90 -18.66
N ILE A 252 -16.31 -19.71 -18.06
CA ILE A 252 -15.24 -18.71 -18.03
C ILE A 252 -14.33 -18.99 -16.82
N GLU A 253 -13.02 -18.97 -17.02
CA GLU A 253 -12.09 -19.06 -15.89
C GLU A 253 -11.99 -17.71 -15.15
N LEU A 254 -12.46 -17.70 -13.88
CA LEU A 254 -12.32 -16.55 -12.99
C LEU A 254 -11.04 -16.69 -12.17
N LEU A 255 -10.14 -15.73 -12.32
CA LEU A 255 -8.86 -15.66 -11.64
C LEU A 255 -8.82 -14.41 -10.75
N ALA A 256 -8.44 -14.56 -9.48
CA ALA A 256 -8.42 -13.45 -8.51
C ALA A 256 -7.11 -13.39 -7.72
N GLN A 257 -6.50 -12.23 -7.64
CA GLN A 257 -5.27 -12.00 -6.88
C GLN A 257 -5.59 -11.79 -5.39
N LYS A 258 -5.63 -12.88 -4.62
CA LYS A 258 -5.92 -12.86 -3.17
C LYS A 258 -4.71 -12.49 -2.28
N GLY A 259 -3.55 -12.23 -2.87
CA GLY A 259 -2.32 -11.85 -2.15
C GLY A 259 -1.13 -11.64 -3.07
N PRO A 260 -0.05 -11.01 -2.59
CA PRO A 260 1.10 -10.63 -3.42
C PRO A 260 1.88 -11.83 -3.99
N GLN A 261 1.94 -12.95 -3.26
CA GLN A 261 2.69 -14.15 -3.70
C GLN A 261 2.00 -14.94 -4.80
N ILE A 262 0.69 -14.76 -4.99
CA ILE A 262 -0.13 -15.54 -5.92
C ILE A 262 -0.05 -14.98 -7.36
N GLY A 263 0.45 -13.76 -7.52
CA GLY A 263 0.42 -13.02 -8.79
C GLY A 263 1.03 -13.76 -9.98
N ARG A 264 2.22 -14.34 -9.84
CA ARG A 264 2.91 -15.06 -10.94
C ARG A 264 2.14 -16.30 -11.40
N ARG A 265 1.58 -17.08 -10.47
CA ARG A 265 0.82 -18.30 -10.78
C ARG A 265 -0.47 -17.97 -11.55
N ILE A 266 -1.19 -16.96 -11.10
CA ILE A 266 -2.44 -16.50 -11.74
C ILE A 266 -2.13 -15.92 -13.11
N GLN A 267 -1.07 -15.12 -13.23
CA GLN A 267 -0.62 -14.56 -14.50
C GLN A 267 -0.36 -15.66 -15.55
N ARG A 268 0.36 -16.72 -15.15
CA ARG A 268 0.63 -17.85 -16.05
C ARG A 268 -0.66 -18.54 -16.49
N ARG A 269 -1.60 -18.82 -15.56
CA ARG A 269 -2.90 -19.40 -15.88
C ARG A 269 -3.70 -18.51 -16.84
N PHE A 270 -3.69 -17.21 -16.64
CA PHE A 270 -4.36 -16.27 -17.54
C PHE A 270 -3.75 -16.25 -18.94
N GLN A 271 -2.42 -16.43 -19.05
CA GLN A 271 -1.73 -16.55 -20.34
C GLN A 271 -2.10 -17.83 -21.11
N GLU A 272 -2.41 -18.91 -20.41
CA GLU A 272 -2.75 -20.21 -21.00
C GLU A 272 -4.21 -20.32 -21.48
N ARG A 273 -5.07 -19.32 -21.15
CA ARG A 273 -6.50 -19.34 -21.47
C ARG A 273 -6.86 -18.34 -22.55
N ASN A 274 -7.85 -18.70 -23.37
CA ASN A 274 -8.42 -17.79 -24.37
C ASN A 274 -9.63 -17.02 -23.82
N ASP A 275 -10.37 -17.62 -22.87
CA ASP A 275 -11.54 -17.06 -22.22
C ASP A 275 -11.32 -17.05 -20.71
N ALA A 276 -11.06 -15.88 -20.14
CA ALA A 276 -10.83 -15.71 -18.72
C ALA A 276 -11.07 -14.27 -18.28
N ILE A 277 -11.52 -14.12 -17.03
CA ILE A 277 -11.60 -12.86 -16.31
C ILE A 277 -10.55 -12.88 -15.19
N LEU A 278 -9.63 -11.94 -15.22
CA LEU A 278 -8.60 -11.76 -14.21
C LEU A 278 -8.86 -10.50 -13.38
N LEU A 279 -9.15 -10.68 -12.10
CA LEU A 279 -9.26 -9.61 -11.12
C LEU A 279 -7.89 -9.37 -10.48
N GLY A 280 -7.28 -8.21 -10.72
CA GLY A 280 -5.95 -7.86 -10.24
C GLY A 280 -5.93 -6.60 -9.40
N VAL A 281 -5.05 -6.57 -8.37
CA VAL A 281 -4.72 -5.40 -7.54
C VAL A 281 -3.22 -5.15 -7.59
N TYR A 282 -2.74 -4.08 -7.02
CA TYR A 282 -1.31 -3.76 -6.83
C TYR A 282 -0.39 -4.10 -8.02
N SER A 283 0.24 -5.29 -7.99
CA SER A 283 1.20 -5.72 -9.01
C SER A 283 0.60 -5.86 -10.42
N PHE A 284 -0.72 -5.95 -10.53
CA PHE A 284 -1.38 -5.92 -11.82
C PHE A 284 -1.57 -4.50 -12.36
N TRP A 285 -1.42 -3.47 -11.55
CA TRP A 285 -1.29 -2.09 -11.99
C TRP A 285 0.12 -1.80 -12.53
N GLU A 286 1.15 -2.48 -11.98
CA GLU A 286 2.55 -2.31 -12.34
C GLU A 286 3.18 -3.67 -12.71
N GLY A 287 3.85 -3.78 -13.85
CA GLY A 287 4.63 -4.98 -14.18
C GLY A 287 3.87 -6.23 -14.67
N PHE A 288 2.55 -6.18 -14.95
CA PHE A 288 1.86 -7.32 -15.56
C PHE A 288 2.33 -7.57 -17.00
N ASP A 289 2.73 -8.79 -17.31
CA ASP A 289 3.06 -9.22 -18.67
C ASP A 289 2.04 -10.24 -19.17
N SER A 290 1.39 -9.94 -20.29
CA SER A 290 0.45 -10.84 -20.94
C SER A 290 1.11 -12.02 -21.66
N GLY A 291 2.44 -12.15 -21.61
CA GLY A 291 3.16 -13.22 -22.30
C GLY A 291 3.10 -13.14 -23.83
N GLY A 292 2.99 -11.94 -24.37
CA GLY A 292 2.86 -11.71 -25.82
C GLY A 292 1.45 -11.96 -26.37
N GLN A 293 0.51 -12.34 -25.51
CA GLN A 293 -0.88 -12.53 -25.94
C GLN A 293 -1.70 -11.24 -25.71
N SER A 294 -2.66 -10.96 -26.60
CA SER A 294 -3.52 -9.76 -26.48
C SER A 294 -4.55 -9.91 -25.35
N ILE A 295 -4.85 -8.79 -24.69
CA ILE A 295 -5.99 -8.66 -23.79
C ILE A 295 -7.11 -7.99 -24.60
N ASP A 296 -8.30 -8.57 -24.59
CA ASP A 296 -9.42 -8.09 -25.39
C ASP A 296 -10.13 -6.91 -24.71
N SER A 297 -10.26 -6.96 -23.39
CA SER A 297 -10.88 -5.90 -22.58
C SER A 297 -10.07 -5.60 -21.33
N LEU A 298 -9.85 -4.29 -21.05
CA LEU A 298 -9.37 -3.78 -19.78
C LEU A 298 -10.50 -3.06 -19.06
N VAL A 299 -10.76 -3.44 -17.83
CA VAL A 299 -11.72 -2.74 -16.97
C VAL A 299 -10.99 -2.10 -15.79
N ILE A 300 -11.09 -0.79 -15.66
CA ILE A 300 -10.59 -0.02 -14.52
C ILE A 300 -11.81 0.37 -13.68
N THR A 301 -11.95 -0.25 -12.52
CA THR A 301 -13.17 -0.08 -11.71
C THR A 301 -13.23 1.25 -11.00
N LYS A 302 -12.08 1.85 -10.67
CA LYS A 302 -11.96 3.10 -9.92
C LYS A 302 -10.67 3.82 -10.29
N LEU A 303 -10.68 5.15 -10.31
CA LEU A 303 -9.46 5.95 -10.46
C LEU A 303 -8.46 5.61 -9.33
N PRO A 304 -7.21 5.29 -9.65
CA PRO A 304 -6.22 4.73 -8.71
C PRO A 304 -5.59 5.82 -7.83
N PHE A 305 -6.40 6.51 -7.03
CA PHE A 305 -5.88 7.41 -6.01
C PHE A 305 -5.14 6.63 -4.93
N PRO A 306 -4.00 7.12 -4.44
CA PRO A 306 -3.33 6.51 -3.29
C PRO A 306 -4.26 6.54 -2.06
N ASN A 307 -4.16 5.50 -1.23
CA ASN A 307 -4.97 5.39 0.00
C ASN A 307 -4.47 6.41 1.04
N PRO A 308 -5.23 7.50 1.35
CA PRO A 308 -4.74 8.58 2.19
C PRO A 308 -4.48 8.18 3.65
N VAL A 309 -5.04 7.05 4.09
CA VAL A 309 -4.88 6.56 5.47
C VAL A 309 -3.72 5.58 5.62
N SER A 310 -3.02 5.21 4.54
CA SER A 310 -1.81 4.39 4.67
C SER A 310 -0.67 5.21 5.27
N THR A 311 0.16 4.56 6.07
CA THR A 311 1.32 5.17 6.74
C THR A 311 2.19 5.98 5.79
N ALA A 312 2.54 5.42 4.63
CA ALA A 312 3.35 6.12 3.64
C ALA A 312 2.68 7.41 3.15
N GLN A 313 1.36 7.40 2.96
CA GLN A 313 0.63 8.58 2.50
C GLN A 313 0.44 9.61 3.61
N GLN A 314 0.32 9.19 4.86
CA GLN A 314 0.29 10.11 6.00
C GLN A 314 1.62 10.87 6.15
N ILE A 315 2.76 10.20 5.99
CA ILE A 315 4.08 10.85 5.98
C ILE A 315 4.15 11.91 4.88
N ILE A 316 3.74 11.56 3.66
CA ILE A 316 3.75 12.51 2.53
C ILE A 316 2.79 13.69 2.78
N GLN A 317 1.66 13.46 3.44
CA GLN A 317 0.75 14.55 3.83
C GLN A 317 1.42 15.51 4.81
N LEU A 318 2.18 15.01 5.78
CA LEU A 318 2.96 15.84 6.69
C LEU A 318 4.04 16.64 5.94
N GLU A 319 4.83 16.00 5.08
CA GLU A 319 5.83 16.68 4.26
C GLU A 319 5.22 17.78 3.37
N MET A 320 4.05 17.51 2.75
CA MET A 320 3.37 18.51 1.93
C MET A 320 2.84 19.67 2.77
N LYS A 321 2.32 19.40 3.98
CA LYS A 321 1.83 20.42 4.91
C LYS A 321 2.96 21.34 5.37
N GLU A 322 4.14 20.81 5.70
CA GLU A 322 5.33 21.60 6.05
C GLU A 322 5.79 22.50 4.90
N GLN A 323 5.57 22.09 3.65
CA GLN A 323 5.87 22.87 2.46
C GLN A 323 4.72 23.80 2.03
N GLU A 324 3.67 23.94 2.81
CA GLU A 324 2.45 24.69 2.49
C GLU A 324 1.79 24.27 1.15
N ARG A 325 1.92 22.98 0.79
CA ARG A 325 1.41 22.42 -0.46
C ARG A 325 0.17 21.54 -0.21
N SER A 326 -0.78 21.61 -1.12
CA SER A 326 -1.94 20.70 -1.09
C SER A 326 -1.51 19.28 -1.47
N TYR A 327 -1.64 18.33 -0.55
CA TYR A 327 -1.43 16.91 -0.81
C TYR A 327 -2.24 16.41 -2.02
N PHE A 328 -3.53 16.78 -2.10
CA PHE A 328 -4.38 16.36 -3.21
C PHE A 328 -3.87 16.86 -4.57
N CYS A 329 -3.61 18.17 -4.70
CA CYS A 329 -3.26 18.77 -5.98
C CYS A 329 -1.82 18.47 -6.42
N HIS A 330 -0.88 18.46 -5.48
CA HIS A 330 0.54 18.37 -5.82
C HIS A 330 1.09 16.94 -5.78
N TYR A 331 0.38 16.01 -5.10
CA TYR A 331 0.83 14.63 -4.99
C TYR A 331 -0.24 13.61 -5.40
N ALA A 332 -1.36 13.48 -4.66
CA ALA A 332 -2.30 12.37 -4.85
C ALA A 332 -2.89 12.32 -6.27
N MET A 333 -3.26 13.47 -6.84
CA MET A 333 -3.78 13.54 -8.20
C MET A 333 -2.72 13.17 -9.23
N LYS A 334 -1.47 13.63 -9.04
CA LYS A 334 -0.37 13.30 -9.96
C LYS A 334 -0.02 11.81 -9.90
N MET A 335 -0.02 11.20 -8.70
CA MET A 335 0.16 9.76 -8.54
C MET A 335 -0.96 8.97 -9.21
N MET A 336 -2.21 9.39 -9.04
CA MET A 336 -3.36 8.78 -9.71
C MET A 336 -3.20 8.81 -11.24
N LEU A 337 -2.82 9.96 -11.81
CA LEU A 337 -2.61 10.12 -13.25
C LEU A 337 -1.45 9.23 -13.74
N LEU A 338 -0.36 9.18 -13.00
CA LEU A 338 0.80 8.32 -13.29
C LEU A 338 0.41 6.85 -13.32
N GLN A 339 -0.28 6.38 -12.28
CA GLN A 339 -0.72 4.99 -12.17
C GLN A 339 -1.75 4.63 -13.24
N LEU A 340 -2.66 5.55 -13.56
CA LEU A 340 -3.61 5.39 -14.66
C LEU A 340 -2.87 5.27 -16.00
N TYR A 341 -1.91 6.14 -16.27
CA TYR A 341 -1.07 6.07 -17.46
C TYR A 341 -0.31 4.75 -17.55
N GLN A 342 0.26 4.27 -16.46
CA GLN A 342 0.93 2.97 -16.39
C GLN A 342 -0.03 1.80 -16.69
N GLY A 343 -1.25 1.84 -16.14
CA GLY A 343 -2.30 0.86 -16.42
C GLY A 343 -2.69 0.83 -17.89
N LEU A 344 -2.85 1.99 -18.51
CA LEU A 344 -3.17 2.14 -19.92
C LEU A 344 -2.00 1.74 -20.84
N GLY A 345 -0.77 2.07 -20.46
CA GLY A 345 0.45 1.79 -21.23
C GLY A 345 0.71 0.30 -21.50
N ARG A 346 0.03 -0.59 -20.79
CA ARG A 346 0.10 -2.06 -21.04
C ARG A 346 -0.45 -2.45 -22.40
N PHE A 347 -1.33 -1.64 -22.95
CA PHE A 347 -1.94 -1.82 -24.25
C PHE A 347 -1.16 -1.14 -25.38
N SER A 348 -0.10 -0.40 -25.07
CA SER A 348 0.75 0.29 -26.05
C SER A 348 1.87 -0.59 -26.62
N ARG A 349 1.82 -1.91 -26.45
CA ARG A 349 2.85 -2.83 -26.97
C ARG A 349 2.64 -3.12 -28.45
N PRO A 350 3.73 -3.27 -29.25
CA PRO A 350 3.65 -3.42 -30.73
C PRO A 350 2.81 -4.60 -31.21
N HIS A 351 2.61 -5.63 -30.38
CA HIS A 351 1.83 -6.84 -30.76
C HIS A 351 0.42 -6.86 -30.16
N GLN A 352 0.03 -5.81 -29.43
CA GLN A 352 -1.30 -5.69 -28.83
C GLN A 352 -2.31 -5.32 -29.92
N LYS A 353 -3.32 -6.16 -30.10
CA LYS A 353 -4.48 -5.82 -30.93
C LYS A 353 -5.28 -4.69 -30.26
N SER A 354 -6.10 -3.97 -31.02
CA SER A 354 -7.04 -2.99 -30.49
C SER A 354 -7.89 -3.61 -29.36
N ALA A 355 -7.76 -3.04 -28.16
CA ALA A 355 -8.52 -3.47 -27.00
C ALA A 355 -9.62 -2.47 -26.64
N GLU A 356 -10.68 -2.96 -25.98
CA GLU A 356 -11.68 -2.11 -25.35
C GLU A 356 -11.24 -1.79 -23.92
N ILE A 357 -11.15 -0.52 -23.59
CA ILE A 357 -10.78 -0.02 -22.25
C ILE A 357 -12.03 0.60 -21.62
N TRP A 358 -12.41 0.11 -20.45
CA TRP A 358 -13.58 0.57 -19.71
C TRP A 358 -13.15 1.22 -18.39
N LEU A 359 -13.38 2.51 -18.25
CA LEU A 359 -13.15 3.25 -17.02
C LEU A 359 -14.49 3.48 -16.31
N LEU A 360 -14.76 2.64 -15.29
CA LEU A 360 -16.06 2.60 -14.59
C LEU A 360 -16.16 3.60 -13.43
N ASP A 361 -15.43 4.68 -13.48
CA ASP A 361 -15.45 5.74 -12.46
C ASP A 361 -16.01 7.04 -13.04
N VAL A 362 -17.22 7.36 -12.65
CA VAL A 362 -17.95 8.56 -13.13
C VAL A 362 -17.17 9.87 -12.85
N ARG A 363 -16.25 9.88 -11.89
CA ARG A 363 -15.40 11.06 -11.62
C ARG A 363 -14.50 11.42 -12.81
N ALA A 364 -14.24 10.49 -13.71
CA ALA A 364 -13.52 10.76 -14.96
C ALA A 364 -14.31 11.65 -15.93
N THR A 365 -15.62 11.85 -15.71
CA THR A 365 -16.48 12.71 -16.54
C THR A 365 -16.96 13.95 -15.79
N ILE A 366 -17.37 13.83 -14.52
CA ILE A 366 -18.05 14.90 -13.78
C ILE A 366 -17.15 15.72 -12.86
N SER A 367 -15.95 15.25 -12.54
CA SER A 367 -15.06 15.95 -11.60
C SER A 367 -14.38 17.15 -12.23
N LYS A 368 -13.93 18.10 -11.37
CA LYS A 368 -13.12 19.25 -11.81
C LYS A 368 -11.79 18.86 -12.46
N TYR A 369 -11.33 17.63 -12.24
CA TYR A 369 -10.08 17.09 -12.81
C TYR A 369 -10.32 16.10 -13.97
N ALA A 370 -11.54 15.96 -14.46
CA ALA A 370 -11.88 15.06 -15.58
C ALA A 370 -11.01 15.28 -16.82
N MET A 371 -10.72 16.54 -17.17
CA MET A 371 -9.82 16.87 -18.28
C MET A 371 -8.41 16.37 -18.06
N LYS A 372 -7.90 16.41 -16.83
CA LYS A 372 -6.58 15.86 -16.48
C LYS A 372 -6.55 14.33 -16.57
N VAL A 373 -7.63 13.66 -16.21
CA VAL A 373 -7.77 12.20 -16.40
C VAL A 373 -7.68 11.86 -17.89
N LYS A 374 -8.35 12.62 -18.74
CA LYS A 374 -8.32 12.39 -20.20
C LYS A 374 -6.98 12.72 -20.86
N SER A 375 -6.21 13.63 -20.29
CA SER A 375 -4.91 14.01 -20.84
C SER A 375 -3.83 12.91 -20.76
N VAL A 376 -4.06 11.84 -19.99
CA VAL A 376 -3.17 10.68 -19.92
C VAL A 376 -3.58 9.54 -20.86
N PHE A 377 -4.65 9.69 -21.60
CA PHE A 377 -5.07 8.71 -22.61
C PHE A 377 -4.15 8.76 -23.84
N PRO A 378 -3.92 7.64 -24.51
CA PRO A 378 -3.17 7.61 -25.77
C PRO A 378 -3.76 8.58 -26.79
N GLU A 379 -2.91 9.29 -27.54
CA GLU A 379 -3.35 10.29 -28.56
C GLU A 379 -4.27 9.67 -29.62
N ASN A 380 -4.05 8.40 -29.98
CA ASN A 380 -4.84 7.67 -30.97
C ASN A 380 -6.11 7.02 -30.40
N ALA A 381 -6.40 7.20 -29.08
CA ALA A 381 -7.56 6.58 -28.47
C ALA A 381 -8.87 7.30 -28.83
N THR A 382 -9.89 6.53 -29.19
CA THR A 382 -11.26 7.03 -29.37
C THR A 382 -11.97 6.99 -28.03
N VAL A 383 -12.28 8.15 -27.44
CA VAL A 383 -12.96 8.27 -26.15
C VAL A 383 -14.47 8.36 -26.35
N ILE A 384 -15.23 7.52 -25.67
CA ILE A 384 -16.68 7.38 -25.78
C ILE A 384 -17.30 7.61 -24.39
N GLU A 385 -17.91 8.77 -24.20
CA GLU A 385 -18.61 9.18 -22.95
C GLU A 385 -20.11 9.14 -23.18
N LYS A 386 -20.77 8.11 -22.71
CA LYS A 386 -22.23 7.88 -22.88
C LYS A 386 -22.75 7.09 -21.67
N PRO A 387 -24.07 7.04 -21.45
CA PRO A 387 -24.68 6.08 -20.53
C PRO A 387 -24.21 4.65 -20.83
N PHE A 388 -24.03 3.83 -19.80
CA PHE A 388 -23.44 2.51 -19.90
C PHE A 388 -24.09 1.63 -20.98
N LYS A 389 -25.42 1.56 -21.01
CA LYS A 389 -26.17 0.83 -22.05
C LYS A 389 -25.89 1.33 -23.46
N LYS A 390 -25.65 2.64 -23.64
CA LYS A 390 -25.27 3.20 -24.94
C LYS A 390 -23.84 2.91 -25.31
N CYS A 391 -22.92 2.84 -24.34
CA CYS A 391 -21.55 2.38 -24.52
C CYS A 391 -21.52 0.94 -25.04
N LEU A 392 -22.30 0.02 -24.46
CA LEU A 392 -22.39 -1.38 -24.87
C LEU A 392 -22.88 -1.57 -26.33
N ASN A 393 -23.58 -0.63 -26.90
CA ASN A 393 -24.14 -0.70 -28.26
C ASN A 393 -23.25 -0.03 -29.33
N VAL A 394 -22.15 0.59 -28.96
CA VAL A 394 -21.22 1.21 -29.92
C VAL A 394 -20.59 0.13 -30.79
N GLY A 395 -20.72 0.25 -32.10
CA GLY A 395 -20.11 -0.69 -33.07
C GLY A 395 -20.92 -1.97 -33.39
N LYS A 396 -22.00 -2.28 -32.65
CA LYS A 396 -22.86 -3.44 -32.97
C LYS A 396 -23.62 -3.30 -34.29
N ASN A 397 -23.82 -2.06 -34.78
CA ASN A 397 -24.57 -1.78 -36.02
C ASN A 397 -23.74 -1.88 -37.31
N LYS A 398 -22.49 -2.35 -37.27
CA LYS A 398 -21.64 -2.47 -38.48
C LYS A 398 -21.66 -3.89 -39.10
N ASN A 399 -22.32 -4.86 -38.48
CA ASN A 399 -22.37 -6.26 -38.93
C ASN A 399 -23.82 -6.77 -39.16
N MET A 400 -24.74 -5.89 -39.57
CA MET A 400 -26.02 -6.26 -40.17
C MET A 400 -26.03 -5.91 -41.65
#